data_7c92e75437606bd2007c3d4206245543
#
_entry.id   7c92e75437606bd2007c3d4206245543
#
_cell.length_a   1.000
_cell.length_b   1.000
_cell.length_c   1.000
_cell.angle_alpha   90.00
_cell.angle_beta   90.00
_cell.angle_gamma   90.00
#
_symmetry.space_group_name_H-M   'P 1'
#
loop_
_entity.id
_entity.type
_entity.pdbx_description
1 polymer ?
#
loop_
_entity_poly.entity_id
_entity_poly.type
_entity_poly.pdbx_seq_one_letter_code
_entity_poly.pdbx_strand_id
1 'polypeptide(L)'
;MATIDIRRTHTLPKEEAKKRAEELANGMQAKLDLQWHWEGDHIRFEAPRGPAKGTTGTVEVTDSSVRVQIDLPFMLRVLKGKVESKVNEKLDQVL
;
A
#
# COMPACT_ATOMS: atom_id res chain seq x y z
N MET A 1 -14.97 4.58 -0.07
CA MET A 1 -14.35 4.54 -1.41
C MET A 1 -12.89 4.97 -1.30
N ALA A 2 -11.99 4.19 -1.89
CA ALA A 2 -10.57 4.49 -1.79
C ALA A 2 -10.21 5.73 -2.64
N THR A 3 -9.37 6.61 -2.08
CA THR A 3 -8.85 7.77 -2.81
C THR A 3 -7.89 7.32 -3.90
N ILE A 4 -7.10 6.28 -3.60
CA ILE A 4 -6.11 5.70 -4.52
C ILE A 4 -6.41 4.21 -4.62
N ASP A 5 -6.43 3.69 -5.85
CA ASP A 5 -6.66 2.27 -6.12
C ASP A 5 -5.74 1.87 -7.26
N ILE A 6 -4.71 1.09 -6.94
CA ILE A 6 -3.71 0.65 -7.90
C ILE A 6 -3.69 -0.87 -7.94
N ARG A 7 -3.75 -1.44 -9.13
CA ARG A 7 -3.65 -2.88 -9.33
C ARG A 7 -2.48 -3.19 -10.25
N ARG A 8 -1.66 -4.15 -9.84
CA ARG A 8 -0.57 -4.66 -10.67
C ARG A 8 -0.70 -6.17 -10.81
N THR A 9 -0.54 -6.67 -12.02
CA THR A 9 -0.47 -8.11 -12.25
C THR A 9 0.95 -8.59 -11.97
N HIS A 10 1.09 -9.86 -11.61
CA HIS A 10 2.38 -10.49 -11.39
C HIS A 10 2.34 -11.95 -11.83
N THR A 11 3.52 -12.53 -12.00
CA THR A 11 3.69 -13.94 -12.35
C THR A 11 4.41 -14.73 -11.24
N LEU A 12 4.53 -14.11 -10.06
CA LEU A 12 5.20 -14.72 -8.92
C LEU A 12 4.29 -15.72 -8.22
N PRO A 13 4.84 -16.75 -7.56
CA PRO A 13 4.05 -17.57 -6.62
C PRO A 13 3.45 -16.66 -5.55
N LYS A 14 2.27 -17.03 -5.06
CA LYS A 14 1.55 -16.22 -4.07
C LYS A 14 2.40 -15.90 -2.84
N GLU A 15 3.17 -16.88 -2.35
CA GLU A 15 4.05 -16.67 -1.20
C GLU A 15 5.10 -15.61 -1.46
N GLU A 16 5.66 -15.60 -2.67
CA GLU A 16 6.64 -14.58 -3.06
C GLU A 16 5.96 -13.22 -3.21
N ALA A 17 4.77 -13.18 -3.79
CA ALA A 17 4.00 -11.95 -3.92
C ALA A 17 3.67 -11.36 -2.55
N LYS A 18 3.38 -12.19 -1.55
CA LYS A 18 3.16 -11.73 -0.18
C LYS A 18 4.41 -11.07 0.41
N LYS A 19 5.58 -11.64 0.16
CA LYS A 19 6.85 -11.04 0.61
C LYS A 19 7.06 -9.67 -0.02
N ARG A 20 6.73 -9.54 -1.30
CA ARG A 20 6.85 -8.26 -2.00
C ARG A 20 5.88 -7.22 -1.42
N ALA A 21 4.67 -7.66 -1.06
CA ALA A 21 3.71 -6.79 -0.40
C ALA A 21 4.22 -6.30 0.96
N GLU A 22 4.89 -7.17 1.72
CA GLU A 22 5.51 -6.77 2.98
C GLU A 22 6.64 -5.75 2.78
N GLU A 23 7.43 -5.90 1.73
CA GLU A 23 8.46 -4.92 1.39
C GLU A 23 7.85 -3.55 1.10
N LEU A 24 6.71 -3.55 0.40
CA LEU A 24 5.97 -2.32 0.13
C LEU A 24 5.49 -1.69 1.45
N ALA A 25 4.88 -2.49 2.31
CA ALA A 25 4.36 -2.02 3.60
C ALA A 25 5.49 -1.48 4.49
N ASN A 26 6.62 -2.17 4.55
CA ASN A 26 7.78 -1.74 5.32
C ASN A 26 8.35 -0.42 4.79
N GLY A 27 8.38 -0.25 3.48
CA GLY A 27 8.84 0.99 2.87
C GLY A 27 7.94 2.16 3.21
N MET A 28 6.62 1.94 3.19
CA MET A 28 5.66 2.97 3.58
C MET A 28 5.73 3.27 5.07
N GLN A 29 5.91 2.25 5.91
CA GLN A 29 6.06 2.42 7.35
C GLN A 29 7.23 3.33 7.67
N ALA A 30 8.37 3.11 7.03
CA ALA A 30 9.57 3.90 7.28
C ALA A 30 9.39 5.38 6.90
N LYS A 31 8.62 5.66 5.84
CA LYS A 31 8.46 7.02 5.33
C LYS A 31 7.28 7.77 5.92
N LEU A 32 6.20 7.06 6.23
CA LEU A 32 4.93 7.67 6.60
C LEU A 32 4.49 7.37 8.04
N ASP A 33 5.33 6.66 8.78
CA ASP A 33 5.01 6.26 10.17
C ASP A 33 3.69 5.48 10.24
N LEU A 34 3.55 4.49 9.35
CA LEU A 34 2.37 3.62 9.29
C LEU A 34 2.53 2.44 10.24
N GLN A 35 1.40 1.89 10.65
CA GLN A 35 1.32 0.60 11.32
C GLN A 35 0.57 -0.34 10.39
N TRP A 36 1.03 -1.57 10.27
CA TRP A 36 0.38 -2.54 9.39
C TRP A 36 0.40 -3.94 9.98
N HIS A 37 -0.53 -4.76 9.53
CA HIS A 37 -0.61 -6.16 9.93
C HIS A 37 -1.34 -6.96 8.84
N TRP A 38 -1.15 -8.28 8.85
CA TRP A 38 -1.85 -9.17 7.95
C TRP A 38 -3.24 -9.48 8.48
N GLU A 39 -4.23 -9.49 7.58
CA GLU A 39 -5.58 -10.00 7.81
C GLU A 39 -5.89 -10.94 6.66
N GLY A 40 -5.71 -12.25 6.86
CA GLY A 40 -5.85 -13.22 5.78
C GLY A 40 -4.80 -12.99 4.70
N ASP A 41 -5.23 -12.80 3.46
CA ASP A 41 -4.36 -12.58 2.32
C ASP A 41 -4.13 -11.11 1.99
N HIS A 42 -4.48 -10.21 2.91
CA HIS A 42 -4.23 -8.80 2.70
C HIS A 42 -3.58 -8.15 3.91
N ILE A 43 -2.86 -7.07 3.64
CA ILE A 43 -2.27 -6.22 4.66
C ILE A 43 -3.22 -5.05 4.89
N ARG A 44 -3.49 -4.75 6.15
CA ARG A 44 -4.22 -3.55 6.53
C ARG A 44 -3.25 -2.59 7.20
N PHE A 45 -3.32 -1.31 6.80
CA PHE A 45 -2.43 -0.31 7.37
C PHE A 45 -3.18 0.96 7.72
N GLU A 46 -2.61 1.71 8.67
CA GLU A 46 -3.14 2.99 9.10
C GLU A 46 -2.02 3.87 9.60
N ALA A 47 -2.25 5.17 9.57
CA ALA A 47 -1.31 6.17 10.09
C ALA A 47 -1.95 6.85 11.29
N PRO A 48 -1.68 6.39 12.54
CA PRO A 48 -2.28 6.99 13.73
C PRO A 48 -1.66 8.34 14.07
N ARG A 49 -0.51 8.64 13.50
CA ARG A 49 0.23 9.88 13.75
C ARG A 49 1.17 10.16 12.59
N GLY A 50 1.89 11.28 12.67
CA GLY A 50 2.89 11.65 11.67
C GLY A 50 2.31 12.37 10.47
N PRO A 51 3.09 12.51 9.39
CA PRO A 51 2.68 13.32 8.24
C PRO A 51 1.48 12.76 7.50
N ALA A 52 1.21 11.46 7.63
CA ALA A 52 0.08 10.81 6.96
C ALA A 52 -1.08 10.51 7.89
N LYS A 53 -1.14 11.15 9.06
CA LYS A 53 -2.17 10.89 10.07
C LYS A 53 -3.57 10.87 9.45
N GLY A 54 -4.32 9.81 9.75
CA GLY A 54 -5.68 9.61 9.24
C GLY A 54 -5.73 8.79 7.96
N THR A 55 -4.59 8.46 7.36
CA THR A 55 -4.52 7.60 6.17
C THR A 55 -4.75 6.15 6.58
N THR A 56 -5.58 5.44 5.81
CA THR A 56 -5.82 4.01 5.99
C THR A 56 -5.75 3.34 4.63
N GLY A 57 -5.57 2.03 4.62
CA GLY A 57 -5.58 1.32 3.36
C GLY A 57 -5.33 -0.17 3.50
N THR A 58 -5.31 -0.83 2.35
CA THR A 58 -5.08 -2.28 2.28
C THR A 58 -4.19 -2.60 1.09
N VAL A 59 -3.47 -3.72 1.21
CA VAL A 59 -2.74 -4.33 0.11
C VAL A 59 -3.24 -5.76 -0.01
N GLU A 60 -3.98 -6.06 -1.07
CA GLU A 60 -4.51 -7.40 -1.33
C GLU A 60 -3.56 -8.16 -2.25
N VAL A 61 -3.29 -9.41 -1.90
CA VAL A 61 -2.43 -10.28 -2.70
C VAL A 61 -3.25 -11.46 -3.19
N THR A 62 -3.29 -11.65 -4.51
CA THR A 62 -3.91 -12.81 -5.13
C THR A 62 -2.85 -13.59 -5.89
N ASP A 63 -3.25 -14.71 -6.51
CA ASP A 63 -2.34 -15.53 -7.29
C ASP A 63 -1.76 -14.78 -8.50
N SER A 64 -2.44 -13.74 -8.98
CA SER A 64 -2.06 -13.05 -10.21
C SER A 64 -1.96 -11.54 -10.09
N SER A 65 -2.29 -10.96 -8.93
CA SER A 65 -2.28 -9.50 -8.79
C SER A 65 -1.99 -9.04 -7.37
N VAL A 66 -1.54 -7.79 -7.27
CA VAL A 66 -1.43 -7.04 -6.01
C VAL A 66 -2.25 -5.78 -6.21
N ARG A 67 -3.15 -5.50 -5.28
CA ARG A 67 -4.01 -4.33 -5.33
C ARG A 67 -3.78 -3.49 -4.08
N VAL A 68 -3.47 -2.22 -4.29
CA VAL A 68 -3.24 -1.25 -3.21
C VAL A 68 -4.39 -0.25 -3.21
N GLN A 69 -5.10 -0.17 -2.10
CA GLN A 69 -6.17 0.81 -1.92
C GLN A 69 -5.80 1.69 -0.74
N ILE A 70 -5.85 3.00 -0.94
CA ILE A 70 -5.47 3.98 0.08
C ILE A 70 -6.57 5.02 0.21
N ASP A 71 -7.01 5.26 1.45
CA ASP A 71 -7.91 6.34 1.78
C ASP A 71 -7.13 7.47 2.42
N LEU A 72 -7.08 8.61 1.75
CA LEU A 72 -6.43 9.81 2.27
C LEU A 72 -7.47 10.68 2.95
N PRO A 73 -7.17 11.22 4.16
CA PRO A 73 -8.03 12.21 4.77
C PRO A 73 -8.12 13.45 3.88
N PHE A 74 -9.19 14.22 4.01
CA PHE A 74 -9.47 15.35 3.15
C PHE A 74 -8.27 16.28 2.94
N MET A 75 -7.58 16.61 4.01
CA MET A 75 -6.43 17.53 3.94
C MET A 75 -5.25 16.97 3.14
N LEU A 76 -5.14 15.65 3.02
CA LEU A 76 -4.03 15.02 2.30
C LEU A 76 -4.39 14.69 0.86
N ARG A 77 -5.62 14.91 0.42
CA ARG A 77 -6.04 14.60 -0.95
C ARG A 77 -5.30 15.42 -2.00
N VAL A 78 -4.81 16.59 -1.63
CA VAL A 78 -3.98 17.41 -2.52
C VAL A 78 -2.67 16.68 -2.88
N LEU A 79 -2.26 15.71 -2.06
CA LEU A 79 -1.05 14.92 -2.28
C LEU A 79 -1.33 13.60 -3.00
N LYS A 80 -2.56 13.37 -3.45
CA LYS A 80 -2.95 12.10 -4.08
C LYS A 80 -1.99 11.69 -5.19
N GLY A 81 -1.69 12.58 -6.12
CA GLY A 81 -0.80 12.28 -7.24
C GLY A 81 0.60 11.90 -6.79
N LYS A 82 1.11 12.59 -5.78
CA LYS A 82 2.43 12.32 -5.24
C LYS A 82 2.48 10.96 -4.53
N VAL A 83 1.46 10.65 -3.73
CA VAL A 83 1.38 9.36 -3.03
C VAL A 83 1.24 8.23 -4.04
N GLU A 84 0.37 8.40 -5.03
CA GLU A 84 0.16 7.42 -6.10
C GLU A 84 1.45 7.14 -6.86
N SER A 85 2.19 8.19 -7.19
CA SER A 85 3.48 8.07 -7.87
C SER A 85 4.50 7.30 -7.04
N LYS A 86 4.56 7.57 -5.73
CA LYS A 86 5.48 6.87 -4.83
C LYS A 86 5.13 5.39 -4.68
N VAL A 87 3.85 5.06 -4.60
CA VAL A 87 3.40 3.68 -4.51
C VAL A 87 3.73 2.93 -5.80
N ASN A 88 3.46 3.53 -6.96
CA ASN A 88 3.79 2.94 -8.25
C ASN A 88 5.28 2.69 -8.39
N GLU A 89 6.09 3.67 -7.99
CA GLU A 89 7.55 3.56 -8.01
C GLU A 89 8.03 2.38 -7.15
N LYS A 90 7.46 2.23 -5.95
CA LYS A 90 7.81 1.13 -5.06
C LYS A 90 7.36 -0.21 -5.61
N LEU A 91 6.17 -0.27 -6.21
CA LEU A 91 5.68 -1.48 -6.87
C LEU A 91 6.59 -1.88 -8.03
N ASP A 92 7.09 -0.92 -8.81
CA ASP A 92 8.05 -1.19 -9.87
C ASP A 92 9.35 -1.81 -9.34
N GLN A 93 9.75 -1.44 -8.12
CA GLN A 93 10.96 -1.97 -7.49
C GLN A 93 10.76 -3.38 -6.94
N VAL A 94 9.59 -3.68 -6.38
CA VAL A 94 9.36 -4.96 -5.70
C VAL A 94 8.68 -6.01 -6.58
N LEU A 95 8.03 -5.62 -7.63
CA LEU A 95 7.42 -6.51 -8.61
C LEU A 95 8.20 -6.50 -9.91
#